data_10fb4c8c9dc597e8d4af4e825c200f81
#
_entry.id   10fb4c8c9dc597e8d4af4e825c200f81
#
_cell.length_a   1.000
_cell.length_b   1.000
_cell.length_c   1.000
_cell.angle_alpha   90.00
_cell.angle_beta   90.00
_cell.angle_gamma   90.00
#
_symmetry.space_group_name_H-M   'P 1'
#
loop_
_entity.id
_entity.type
_entity.pdbx_description
1 polymer ?
#
loop_
_entity_poly.entity_id
_entity_poly.type
_entity_poly.pdbx_seq_one_letter_code
_entity_poly.pdbx_strand_id
1 'polypeptide(L)'
;MIFKQVFDKKSSTYTYIIASAKGREALIIDPVLENVEDYIKILNQLNLKLVKVIDTHIHADHVTGAGKLRDKTKCVTIMGEHTPTDAVEVKVKDDEIIKLDKLNFRAIYTPGHTSDSFCFLMDKYLFSGDTLFINGTGRTDFQNGSSKDAYNSIFNRLLKLPDDT
;
A
#
# COMPACT_ATOMS: atom_id res chain seq x y z
N MET A 1 -5.67 6.62 16.86
CA MET A 1 -5.42 5.88 15.63
C MET A 1 -4.72 4.56 15.94
N ILE A 2 -5.06 3.45 15.27
CA ILE A 2 -4.33 2.20 15.29
C ILE A 2 -3.43 2.17 14.06
N PHE A 3 -2.15 1.90 14.29
CA PHE A 3 -1.13 1.78 13.27
C PHE A 3 -0.25 0.59 13.62
N LYS A 4 -0.33 -0.49 12.85
CA LYS A 4 0.47 -1.70 13.02
C LYS A 4 1.31 -1.94 11.79
N GLN A 5 2.61 -2.03 11.96
CA GLN A 5 3.56 -2.45 10.94
C GLN A 5 3.92 -3.92 11.22
N VAL A 6 3.77 -4.76 10.21
CA VAL A 6 4.12 -6.19 10.26
C VAL A 6 5.20 -6.43 9.21
N PHE A 7 6.28 -7.08 9.59
CA PHE A 7 7.41 -7.34 8.70
C PHE A 7 7.45 -8.83 8.30
N ASP A 8 7.40 -9.08 7.00
CA ASP A 8 7.70 -10.40 6.44
C ASP A 8 9.19 -10.55 6.14
N LYS A 9 9.86 -11.52 6.79
CA LYS A 9 11.30 -11.72 6.64
C LYS A 9 11.70 -12.37 5.30
N LYS A 10 10.79 -13.07 4.64
CA LYS A 10 11.09 -13.80 3.40
C LYS A 10 11.16 -12.84 2.21
N SER A 11 10.16 -11.98 2.08
CA SER A 11 10.08 -10.98 1.01
C SER A 11 10.65 -9.62 1.41
N SER A 12 10.99 -9.42 2.71
CA SER A 12 11.39 -8.12 3.27
C SER A 12 10.30 -7.05 3.15
N THR A 13 9.04 -7.47 3.13
CA THR A 13 7.88 -6.58 2.96
C THR A 13 7.38 -6.06 4.30
N TYR A 14 7.07 -4.77 4.35
CA TYR A 14 6.27 -4.17 5.40
C TYR A 14 4.80 -4.11 5.00
N THR A 15 3.97 -4.80 5.78
CA THR A 15 2.50 -4.69 5.69
C THR A 15 2.00 -3.75 6.78
N TYR A 16 1.04 -2.88 6.45
CA TYR A 16 0.47 -1.94 7.41
C TYR A 16 -1.00 -2.22 7.65
N ILE A 17 -1.43 -2.28 8.92
CA ILE A 17 -2.84 -2.38 9.33
C ILE A 17 -3.23 -1.08 10.01
N ILE A 18 -4.20 -0.36 9.45
CA ILE A 18 -4.54 1.00 9.85
C ILE A 18 -6.04 1.10 10.14
N ALA A 19 -6.39 1.77 11.24
CA ALA A 19 -7.76 2.12 11.60
C ALA A 19 -7.81 3.40 12.43
N SER A 20 -8.93 4.11 12.41
CA SER A 20 -9.09 5.34 13.19
C SER A 20 -9.10 5.09 14.69
N ALA A 21 -9.64 3.94 15.14
CA ALA A 21 -9.66 3.47 16.53
C ALA A 21 -9.99 1.97 16.60
N LYS A 22 -9.89 1.38 17.80
CA LYS A 22 -10.37 0.01 18.08
C LYS A 22 -11.87 -0.10 17.79
N GLY A 23 -12.31 -1.21 17.25
CA GLY A 23 -13.72 -1.46 16.90
C GLY A 23 -14.19 -0.74 15.63
N ARG A 24 -13.29 -0.15 14.86
CA ARG A 24 -13.63 0.60 13.64
C ARG A 24 -13.23 -0.14 12.38
N GLU A 25 -13.53 0.47 11.24
CA GLU A 25 -13.08 0.00 9.93
C GLU A 25 -11.55 0.06 9.81
N ALA A 26 -10.98 -0.93 9.14
CA ALA A 26 -9.55 -1.05 8.91
C ALA A 26 -9.23 -1.16 7.42
N LEU A 27 -8.00 -0.75 7.10
CA LEU A 27 -7.36 -0.89 5.80
C LEU A 27 -6.02 -1.62 6.01
N ILE A 28 -5.65 -2.48 5.06
CA ILE A 28 -4.32 -3.12 5.00
C ILE A 28 -3.62 -2.66 3.73
N ILE A 29 -2.31 -2.36 3.84
CA ILE A 29 -1.44 -2.03 2.70
C ILE A 29 -0.38 -3.12 2.56
N ASP A 30 -0.15 -3.58 1.32
CA ASP A 30 0.83 -4.58 0.89
C ASP A 30 0.81 -5.88 1.74
N PRO A 31 -0.32 -6.61 1.75
CA PRO A 31 -0.41 -7.86 2.49
C PRO A 31 0.32 -9.00 1.79
N VAL A 32 1.13 -9.76 2.52
CA VAL A 32 1.76 -11.01 2.07
C VAL A 32 0.79 -12.19 2.26
N LEU A 33 0.62 -13.04 1.24
CA LEU A 33 -0.34 -14.15 1.23
C LEU A 33 -0.16 -15.11 2.41
N GLU A 34 1.08 -15.47 2.71
CA GLU A 34 1.44 -16.41 3.78
C GLU A 34 1.03 -15.92 5.17
N ASN A 35 0.97 -14.59 5.35
CA ASN A 35 0.68 -13.95 6.63
C ASN A 35 -0.79 -13.59 6.84
N VAL A 36 -1.68 -13.93 5.90
CA VAL A 36 -3.12 -13.56 5.94
C VAL A 36 -3.79 -14.00 7.25
N GLU A 37 -3.50 -15.21 7.74
CA GLU A 37 -4.12 -15.69 8.98
C GLU A 37 -3.68 -14.87 10.21
N ASP A 38 -2.45 -14.36 10.21
CA ASP A 38 -1.96 -13.51 11.29
C ASP A 38 -2.57 -12.11 11.21
N TYR A 39 -2.78 -11.56 10.02
CA TYR A 39 -3.55 -10.32 9.86
C TYR A 39 -4.98 -10.47 10.40
N ILE A 40 -5.67 -11.58 10.09
CA ILE A 40 -7.02 -11.86 10.61
C ILE A 40 -7.02 -11.96 12.15
N LYS A 41 -6.01 -12.59 12.77
CA LYS A 41 -5.87 -12.62 14.23
C LYS A 41 -5.73 -11.21 14.82
N ILE A 42 -4.88 -10.36 14.22
CA ILE A 42 -4.70 -8.97 14.66
C ILE A 42 -6.00 -8.19 14.56
N LEU A 43 -6.72 -8.31 13.43
CA LEU A 43 -8.02 -7.66 13.23
C LEU A 43 -9.03 -8.07 14.30
N ASN A 44 -9.12 -9.37 14.59
CA ASN A 44 -10.03 -9.91 15.61
C ASN A 44 -9.66 -9.43 17.02
N GLN A 45 -8.38 -9.45 17.41
CA GLN A 45 -7.90 -8.99 18.72
C GLN A 45 -8.22 -7.50 18.96
N LEU A 46 -8.20 -6.70 17.90
CA LEU A 46 -8.48 -5.26 17.95
C LEU A 46 -9.95 -4.94 17.64
N ASN A 47 -10.79 -5.97 17.40
CA ASN A 47 -12.18 -5.85 16.99
C ASN A 47 -12.35 -4.95 15.76
N LEU A 48 -11.44 -5.08 14.77
CA LEU A 48 -11.47 -4.29 13.54
C LEU A 48 -12.23 -5.00 12.43
N LYS A 49 -12.97 -4.23 11.64
CA LYS A 49 -13.61 -4.69 10.40
C LYS A 49 -12.75 -4.30 9.21
N LEU A 50 -12.08 -5.25 8.57
CA LEU A 50 -11.35 -4.99 7.32
C LEU A 50 -12.34 -4.64 6.20
N VAL A 51 -12.21 -3.45 5.62
CA VAL A 51 -13.07 -2.97 4.53
C VAL A 51 -12.30 -2.66 3.25
N LYS A 52 -11.00 -2.43 3.34
CA LYS A 52 -10.14 -2.10 2.19
C LYS A 52 -8.78 -2.79 2.29
N VAL A 53 -8.25 -3.19 1.15
CA VAL A 53 -6.86 -3.63 0.98
C VAL A 53 -6.27 -2.87 -0.20
N ILE A 54 -5.06 -2.38 -0.03
CA ILE A 54 -4.29 -1.67 -1.06
C ILE A 54 -3.01 -2.44 -1.33
N ASP A 55 -2.67 -2.65 -2.60
CA ASP A 55 -1.32 -2.97 -3.02
C ASP A 55 -0.71 -1.72 -3.70
N THR A 56 0.52 -1.36 -3.31
CA THR A 56 1.21 -0.18 -3.86
C THR A 56 1.61 -0.38 -5.32
N HIS A 57 1.89 -1.61 -5.72
CA HIS A 57 2.28 -2.00 -7.08
C HIS A 57 2.11 -3.50 -7.26
N ILE A 58 2.38 -4.04 -8.43
CA ILE A 58 2.48 -5.49 -8.64
C ILE A 58 3.81 -5.99 -8.08
N HIS A 59 3.73 -6.75 -7.00
CA HIS A 59 4.89 -7.32 -6.31
C HIS A 59 5.49 -8.50 -7.09
N ALA A 60 6.83 -8.56 -7.17
CA ALA A 60 7.57 -9.69 -7.72
C ALA A 60 8.21 -10.58 -6.63
N ASP A 61 8.37 -10.04 -5.45
CA ASP A 61 9.04 -10.65 -4.29
C ASP A 61 8.13 -11.57 -3.47
N HIS A 62 6.81 -11.36 -3.56
CA HIS A 62 5.81 -12.17 -2.87
C HIS A 62 4.47 -12.19 -3.62
N VAL A 63 3.62 -13.14 -3.26
CA VAL A 63 2.22 -13.17 -3.70
C VAL A 63 1.41 -12.33 -2.74
N THR A 64 0.63 -11.35 -3.27
CA THR A 64 -0.24 -10.53 -2.42
C THR A 64 -1.33 -11.35 -1.73
N GLY A 65 -1.62 -11.01 -0.48
CA GLY A 65 -2.71 -11.55 0.31
C GLY A 65 -4.08 -10.93 0.02
N ALA A 66 -4.15 -9.89 -0.86
CA ALA A 66 -5.35 -9.09 -1.08
C ALA A 66 -6.57 -9.94 -1.49
N GLY A 67 -6.40 -10.84 -2.46
CA GLY A 67 -7.48 -11.73 -2.91
C GLY A 67 -8.01 -12.64 -1.79
N LYS A 68 -7.12 -13.24 -0.99
CA LYS A 68 -7.52 -14.11 0.13
C LYS A 68 -8.20 -13.32 1.25
N LEU A 69 -7.75 -12.09 1.52
CA LEU A 69 -8.40 -11.19 2.48
C LEU A 69 -9.80 -10.79 1.99
N ARG A 70 -9.95 -10.42 0.72
CA ARG A 70 -11.26 -10.16 0.09
C ARG A 70 -12.22 -11.32 0.27
N ASP A 71 -11.78 -12.54 -0.04
CA ASP A 71 -12.63 -13.73 0.03
C ASP A 71 -13.10 -14.00 1.48
N LYS A 72 -12.24 -13.76 2.47
CA LYS A 72 -12.54 -13.95 3.90
C LYS A 72 -13.39 -12.83 4.52
N THR A 73 -13.18 -11.58 4.13
CA THR A 73 -13.73 -10.40 4.83
C THR A 73 -14.70 -9.57 4.00
N LYS A 74 -14.76 -9.83 2.69
CA LYS A 74 -15.52 -9.03 1.71
C LYS A 74 -15.02 -7.57 1.64
N CYS A 75 -13.73 -7.35 1.92
CA CYS A 75 -13.09 -6.06 1.72
C CYS A 75 -12.92 -5.76 0.23
N VAL A 76 -12.84 -4.48 -0.10
CA VAL A 76 -12.54 -4.00 -1.46
C VAL A 76 -11.03 -4.01 -1.68
N THR A 77 -10.58 -4.57 -2.81
CA THR A 77 -9.17 -4.52 -3.23
C THR A 77 -8.92 -3.32 -4.14
N ILE A 78 -7.82 -2.61 -3.90
CA ILE A 78 -7.51 -1.33 -4.53
C ILE A 78 -6.06 -1.33 -5.03
N MET A 79 -5.83 -0.83 -6.23
CA MET A 79 -4.51 -0.51 -6.79
C MET A 79 -4.58 0.80 -7.58
N GLY A 80 -3.42 1.32 -8.00
CA GLY A 80 -3.35 2.44 -8.91
C GLY A 80 -3.91 2.13 -10.30
N GLU A 81 -4.40 3.14 -11.02
CA GLU A 81 -5.06 2.97 -12.34
C GLU A 81 -4.14 2.37 -13.42
N HIS A 82 -2.82 2.48 -13.24
CA HIS A 82 -1.84 1.94 -14.18
C HIS A 82 -1.53 0.45 -13.98
N THR A 83 -2.16 -0.20 -12.99
CA THR A 83 -1.98 -1.65 -12.82
C THR A 83 -2.52 -2.42 -14.02
N PRO A 84 -1.74 -3.37 -14.57
CA PRO A 84 -2.19 -4.20 -15.68
C PRO A 84 -3.18 -5.29 -15.28
N THR A 85 -3.38 -5.53 -13.97
CA THR A 85 -4.32 -6.56 -13.50
C THR A 85 -5.76 -6.07 -13.47
N ASP A 86 -6.69 -6.97 -13.78
CA ASP A 86 -8.13 -6.76 -13.60
C ASP A 86 -8.68 -7.48 -12.35
N ALA A 87 -7.78 -8.03 -11.51
CA ALA A 87 -8.15 -8.76 -10.30
C ALA A 87 -8.54 -7.86 -9.11
N VAL A 88 -8.48 -6.54 -9.27
CA VAL A 88 -8.84 -5.55 -8.25
C VAL A 88 -10.19 -4.91 -8.56
N GLU A 89 -10.98 -4.60 -7.51
CA GLU A 89 -12.30 -3.99 -7.70
C GLU A 89 -12.22 -2.49 -7.98
N VAL A 90 -11.20 -1.80 -7.46
CA VAL A 90 -11.05 -0.35 -7.60
C VAL A 90 -9.66 0.01 -8.10
N LYS A 91 -9.60 0.79 -9.17
CA LYS A 91 -8.37 1.40 -9.68
C LYS A 91 -8.43 2.91 -9.40
N VAL A 92 -7.53 3.38 -8.52
CA VAL A 92 -7.49 4.80 -8.11
C VAL A 92 -6.57 5.62 -9.02
N LYS A 93 -6.99 6.86 -9.27
CA LYS A 93 -6.22 7.83 -10.06
C LYS A 93 -5.20 8.57 -9.21
N ASP A 94 -4.27 9.21 -9.91
CA ASP A 94 -3.35 10.14 -9.27
C ASP A 94 -4.10 11.25 -8.54
N ASP A 95 -3.64 11.59 -7.31
CA ASP A 95 -4.25 12.53 -6.37
C ASP A 95 -5.67 12.16 -5.87
N GLU A 96 -6.19 10.98 -6.20
CA GLU A 96 -7.47 10.52 -5.68
C GLU A 96 -7.41 10.20 -4.18
N ILE A 97 -8.52 10.49 -3.47
CA ILE A 97 -8.62 10.27 -2.02
C ILE A 97 -9.41 9.00 -1.72
N ILE A 98 -8.76 8.05 -1.09
CA ILE A 98 -9.38 6.85 -0.52
C ILE A 98 -9.79 7.17 0.91
N LYS A 99 -11.09 7.11 1.20
CA LYS A 99 -11.64 7.38 2.55
C LYS A 99 -11.73 6.09 3.36
N LEU A 100 -11.31 6.15 4.62
CA LEU A 100 -11.48 5.10 5.62
C LEU A 100 -11.93 5.72 6.93
N ASP A 101 -13.22 5.65 7.26
CA ASP A 101 -13.80 6.32 8.42
C ASP A 101 -13.40 7.83 8.46
N LYS A 102 -12.57 8.24 9.41
CA LYS A 102 -12.06 9.63 9.55
C LYS A 102 -10.69 9.83 8.88
N LEU A 103 -10.12 8.80 8.31
CA LEU A 103 -8.80 8.84 7.67
C LEU A 103 -8.95 9.00 6.15
N ASN A 104 -8.05 9.79 5.57
CA ASN A 104 -7.97 10.00 4.14
C ASN A 104 -6.59 9.59 3.64
N PHE A 105 -6.54 8.77 2.59
CA PHE A 105 -5.31 8.36 1.93
C PHE A 105 -5.30 8.97 0.53
N ARG A 106 -4.35 9.87 0.26
CA ARG A 106 -4.13 10.41 -1.07
C ARG A 106 -3.24 9.45 -1.86
N ALA A 107 -3.74 8.97 -2.99
CA ALA A 107 -2.95 8.19 -3.93
C ALA A 107 -2.00 9.12 -4.70
N ILE A 108 -0.72 8.77 -4.80
CA ILE A 108 0.30 9.54 -5.51
C ILE A 108 0.96 8.60 -6.51
N TYR A 109 0.78 8.85 -7.81
CA TYR A 109 1.43 8.07 -8.86
C TYR A 109 2.93 8.28 -8.83
N THR A 110 3.70 7.22 -8.64
CA THR A 110 5.15 7.26 -8.45
C THR A 110 5.85 6.17 -9.26
N PRO A 111 5.75 6.20 -10.61
CA PRO A 111 6.40 5.20 -11.45
C PRO A 111 7.92 5.25 -11.30
N GLY A 112 8.56 4.11 -11.50
CA GLY A 112 10.03 4.03 -11.47
C GLY A 112 10.54 2.66 -11.06
N HIS A 113 10.16 2.13 -9.89
CA HIS A 113 10.39 0.73 -9.53
C HIS A 113 9.58 -0.18 -10.46
N THR A 114 8.28 0.07 -10.55
CA THR A 114 7.41 -0.47 -11.59
C THR A 114 6.67 0.68 -12.29
N SER A 115 6.09 0.40 -13.46
CA SER A 115 5.28 1.38 -14.19
C SER A 115 3.93 1.68 -13.52
N ASP A 116 3.46 0.81 -12.64
CA ASP A 116 2.18 0.92 -11.92
C ASP A 116 2.31 1.34 -10.46
N SER A 117 3.51 1.72 -10.01
CA SER A 117 3.77 2.10 -8.61
C SER A 117 3.00 3.33 -8.17
N PHE A 118 2.40 3.24 -6.98
CA PHE A 118 1.75 4.34 -6.26
C PHE A 118 2.25 4.39 -4.82
N CYS A 119 2.42 5.60 -4.29
CA CYS A 119 2.53 5.85 -2.86
C CYS A 119 1.18 6.32 -2.31
N PHE A 120 0.96 6.11 -1.01
CA PHE A 120 -0.27 6.56 -0.34
C PHE A 120 0.09 7.44 0.84
N LEU A 121 -0.41 8.67 0.86
CA LEU A 121 -0.16 9.64 1.92
C LEU A 121 -1.39 9.77 2.82
N MET A 122 -1.20 9.54 4.12
CA MET A 122 -2.20 9.75 5.17
C MET A 122 -1.61 10.64 6.27
N ASP A 123 -2.12 11.84 6.43
CA ASP A 123 -1.53 12.85 7.33
C ASP A 123 -0.05 13.06 6.98
N LYS A 124 0.84 12.70 7.90
CA LYS A 124 2.30 12.73 7.73
C LYS A 124 2.94 11.36 7.47
N TYR A 125 2.15 10.34 7.22
CA TYR A 125 2.65 8.99 6.92
C TYR A 125 2.58 8.72 5.43
N LEU A 126 3.74 8.48 4.83
CA LEU A 126 3.85 8.07 3.43
C LEU A 126 4.14 6.57 3.34
N PHE A 127 3.22 5.83 2.74
CA PHE A 127 3.40 4.41 2.40
C PHE A 127 3.99 4.36 1.00
N SER A 128 5.30 4.18 0.92
CA SER A 128 6.06 4.38 -0.31
C SER A 128 6.23 3.10 -1.15
N GLY A 129 5.84 1.94 -0.64
CA GLY A 129 6.17 0.68 -1.30
C GLY A 129 7.65 0.64 -1.66
N ASP A 130 7.96 0.19 -2.87
CA ASP A 130 9.33 0.10 -3.37
C ASP A 130 9.81 1.35 -4.12
N THR A 131 9.08 2.47 -4.03
CA THR A 131 9.53 3.75 -4.61
C THR A 131 10.65 4.38 -3.81
N LEU A 132 10.54 4.40 -2.47
CA LEU A 132 11.51 5.05 -1.59
C LEU A 132 11.70 4.24 -0.30
N PHE A 133 12.97 3.94 0.04
CA PHE A 133 13.38 3.27 1.28
C PHE A 133 14.15 4.21 2.20
N ILE A 134 14.39 3.78 3.43
CA ILE A 134 15.38 4.40 4.29
C ILE A 134 16.76 4.13 3.66
N ASN A 135 17.43 5.19 3.23
CA ASN A 135 18.75 5.16 2.56
C ASN A 135 18.79 4.45 1.19
N GLY A 136 17.68 4.39 0.46
CA GLY A 136 17.66 3.76 -0.85
C GLY A 136 16.35 3.87 -1.60
N THR A 137 16.28 3.19 -2.72
CA THR A 137 15.09 3.08 -3.57
C THR A 137 14.96 1.65 -4.08
N GLY A 138 13.79 1.26 -4.54
CA GLY A 138 13.60 0.04 -5.32
C GLY A 138 14.44 0.07 -6.60
N ARG A 139 14.78 -1.13 -7.12
CA ARG A 139 15.44 -1.27 -8.42
C ARG A 139 14.56 -0.73 -9.54
N THR A 140 15.17 -0.31 -10.64
CA THR A 140 14.45 0.30 -11.78
C THR A 140 14.71 -0.42 -13.11
N ASP A 141 15.32 -1.60 -13.07
CA ASP A 141 15.72 -2.40 -14.22
C ASP A 141 14.87 -3.65 -14.42
N PHE A 142 13.69 -3.70 -13.77
CA PHE A 142 12.75 -4.82 -13.83
C PHE A 142 11.30 -4.31 -13.91
N GLN A 143 10.32 -5.15 -14.30
CA GLN A 143 8.87 -4.85 -14.33
C GLN A 143 8.50 -3.48 -14.97
N ASN A 144 9.07 -3.20 -16.13
CA ASN A 144 8.89 -1.90 -16.80
C ASN A 144 9.34 -0.70 -15.95
N GLY A 145 10.35 -0.89 -15.11
CA GLY A 145 10.95 0.16 -14.32
C GLY A 145 11.70 1.19 -15.16
N SER A 146 11.93 2.37 -14.58
CA SER A 146 12.59 3.49 -15.22
C SER A 146 13.31 4.35 -14.20
N SER A 147 14.63 4.44 -14.31
CA SER A 147 15.43 5.31 -13.41
C SER A 147 15.08 6.78 -13.56
N LYS A 148 14.70 7.22 -14.76
CA LYS A 148 14.24 8.59 -15.02
C LYS A 148 12.93 8.87 -14.29
N ASP A 149 11.97 7.94 -14.35
CA ASP A 149 10.67 8.11 -13.70
C ASP A 149 10.83 8.00 -12.18
N ALA A 150 11.67 7.09 -11.68
CA ALA A 150 12.02 7.02 -10.25
C ALA A 150 12.59 8.35 -9.73
N TYR A 151 13.53 8.95 -10.48
CA TYR A 151 14.06 10.26 -10.15
C TYR A 151 12.95 11.32 -10.07
N ASN A 152 12.09 11.40 -11.10
CA ASN A 152 10.99 12.36 -11.12
C ASN A 152 9.99 12.11 -9.99
N SER A 153 9.63 10.87 -9.72
CA SER A 153 8.73 10.49 -8.63
C SER A 153 9.28 10.92 -7.27
N ILE A 154 10.55 10.67 -7.01
CA ILE A 154 11.18 11.02 -5.73
C ILE A 154 11.40 12.53 -5.62
N PHE A 155 12.15 13.13 -6.54
CA PHE A 155 12.61 14.52 -6.41
C PHE A 155 11.56 15.57 -6.75
N ASN A 156 10.64 15.26 -7.67
CA ASN A 156 9.63 16.23 -8.12
C ASN A 156 8.27 16.04 -7.47
N ARG A 157 8.06 14.91 -6.78
CA ARG A 157 6.79 14.62 -6.08
C ARG A 157 6.98 14.36 -4.59
N LEU A 158 7.71 13.29 -4.20
CA LEU A 158 7.79 12.90 -2.79
C LEU A 158 8.57 13.90 -1.94
N LEU A 159 9.72 14.38 -2.41
CA LEU A 159 10.52 15.41 -1.71
C LEU A 159 9.90 16.82 -1.76
N LYS A 160 8.71 16.99 -2.32
CA LYS A 160 7.90 18.21 -2.22
C LYS A 160 6.82 18.12 -1.15
N LEU A 161 6.65 16.97 -0.53
CA LEU A 161 5.79 16.82 0.63
C LEU A 161 6.38 17.61 1.82
N PRO A 162 5.57 17.93 2.84
CA PRO A 162 6.08 18.59 4.06
C PRO A 162 7.24 17.83 4.71
N ASP A 163 8.19 18.56 5.30
CA ASP A 163 9.41 17.99 5.89
C ASP A 163 9.15 17.06 7.09
N ASP A 164 7.96 17.13 7.68
CA ASP A 164 7.51 16.25 8.77
C ASP A 164 6.76 15.00 8.32
N THR A 165 6.74 14.74 6.98
CA THR A 165 6.18 13.53 6.38
C THR A 165 7.05 12.30 6.68
#